data_39531d9f98dc1a4c3277b6af6482204a
#
_entry.id   39531d9f98dc1a4c3277b6af6482204a
#
_cell.length_a   1.000
_cell.length_b   1.000
_cell.length_c   1.000
_cell.angle_alpha   90.00
_cell.angle_beta   90.00
_cell.angle_gamma   90.00
#
_symmetry.space_group_name_H-M   'P 1'
#
loop_
_entity.id
_entity.type
_entity.pdbx_description
1 polymer ?
#
loop_
_entity_poly.entity_id
_entity_poly.type
_entity_poly.pdbx_seq_one_letter_code
_entity_poly.pdbx_strand_id
1 'polypeptide(L)'
;YPIQDIPLSHPIFNIVFKITEKAQVPSIQYWRGSRDGTTSERGESTSEVHIRGMYDKNGRLMVVMTHNTDIADGWEKEREDHDYFERFAVKKSYPLGINIVVYALTH
;
A
#
# COMPACT_ATOMS: atom_id res chain seq x y z
N TYR A 1 -0.60 -18.82 -12.93
CA TYR A 1 -0.36 -18.40 -11.53
C TYR A 1 -1.59 -17.67 -11.02
N PRO A 2 -2.26 -18.17 -9.97
CA PRO A 2 -3.44 -17.53 -9.43
C PRO A 2 -3.10 -16.26 -8.65
N ILE A 3 -4.04 -15.31 -8.64
CA ILE A 3 -3.97 -14.10 -7.80
C ILE A 3 -4.47 -14.48 -6.41
N GLN A 4 -3.71 -14.16 -5.38
CA GLN A 4 -4.02 -14.52 -4.00
C GLN A 4 -3.86 -13.32 -3.08
N ASP A 5 -4.63 -13.28 -1.99
CA ASP A 5 -4.37 -12.34 -0.91
C ASP A 5 -3.01 -12.65 -0.27
N ILE A 6 -2.25 -11.60 0.01
CA ILE A 6 -0.97 -11.74 0.70
C ILE A 6 -1.24 -11.56 2.19
N PRO A 7 -1.00 -12.58 3.03
CA PRO A 7 -1.25 -12.47 4.46
C PRO A 7 -0.28 -11.50 5.13
N LEU A 8 -0.71 -10.86 6.22
CA LEU A 8 0.14 -9.93 6.98
C LEU A 8 1.39 -10.59 7.56
N SER A 9 1.40 -11.91 7.65
CA SER A 9 2.60 -12.66 8.07
C SER A 9 3.68 -12.74 7.00
N HIS A 10 3.37 -12.36 5.74
CA HIS A 10 4.33 -12.40 4.65
C HIS A 10 5.49 -11.41 4.88
N PRO A 11 6.73 -11.74 4.47
CA PRO A 11 7.89 -10.85 4.65
C PRO A 11 7.72 -9.43 4.12
N ILE A 12 6.93 -9.19 3.07
CA ILE A 12 6.71 -7.82 2.58
C ILE A 12 6.09 -6.90 3.63
N PHE A 13 5.46 -7.45 4.67
CA PHE A 13 4.88 -6.67 5.75
C PHE A 13 5.77 -6.56 6.98
N ASN A 14 6.98 -7.13 6.97
CA ASN A 14 7.84 -7.10 8.15
C ASN A 14 9.35 -7.14 7.88
N ILE A 15 9.80 -7.16 6.61
CA ILE A 15 11.23 -7.38 6.31
C ILE A 15 12.14 -6.23 6.81
N VAL A 16 11.68 -4.99 6.75
CA VAL A 16 12.37 -3.82 7.31
C VAL A 16 11.47 -3.13 8.32
N PHE A 17 10.26 -2.79 7.91
CA PHE A 17 9.25 -2.17 8.78
C PHE A 17 8.16 -3.17 9.10
N LYS A 18 7.76 -3.22 10.38
CA LYS A 18 6.64 -4.06 10.78
C LYS A 18 5.32 -3.36 10.45
N ILE A 19 4.57 -3.96 9.53
CA ILE A 19 3.27 -3.46 9.09
C ILE A 19 2.20 -4.36 9.69
N THR A 20 1.29 -3.78 10.45
CA THR A 20 0.25 -4.52 11.19
C THR A 20 -1.12 -4.47 10.53
N GLU A 21 -1.29 -3.64 9.52
CA GLU A 21 -2.55 -3.53 8.78
C GLU A 21 -2.30 -3.19 7.31
N LYS A 22 -3.22 -3.57 6.44
CA LYS A 22 -3.22 -3.17 5.04
C LYS A 22 -3.86 -1.79 4.92
N ALA A 23 -3.06 -0.75 5.11
CA ALA A 23 -3.54 0.62 5.24
C ALA A 23 -4.06 1.18 3.91
N GLN A 24 -5.12 1.98 3.99
CA GLN A 24 -5.69 2.67 2.83
C GLN A 24 -5.02 4.03 2.65
N VAL A 25 -4.47 4.26 1.46
CA VAL A 25 -3.89 5.54 1.04
C VAL A 25 -4.77 6.09 -0.09
N PRO A 26 -5.42 7.25 0.07
CA PRO A 26 -6.17 7.85 -1.03
C PRO A 26 -5.22 8.49 -2.03
N SER A 27 -5.67 8.69 -3.27
CA SER A 27 -4.93 9.55 -4.19
C SER A 27 -4.90 10.97 -3.61
N ILE A 28 -3.86 11.74 -3.94
CA ILE A 28 -3.77 13.11 -3.42
C ILE A 28 -4.90 13.99 -3.94
N GLN A 29 -5.37 13.74 -5.16
CA GLN A 29 -6.50 14.47 -5.73
C GLN A 29 -7.78 14.23 -4.95
N TYR A 30 -8.06 12.98 -4.61
CA TYR A 30 -9.21 12.64 -3.78
C TYR A 30 -9.10 13.26 -2.38
N TRP A 31 -7.93 13.15 -1.75
CA TRP A 31 -7.68 13.69 -0.42
C TRP A 31 -7.93 15.20 -0.36
N ARG A 32 -7.42 15.94 -1.33
CA ARG A 32 -7.61 17.37 -1.41
C ARG A 32 -9.07 17.76 -1.68
N GLY A 33 -9.79 16.97 -2.46
CA GLY A 33 -11.20 17.19 -2.78
C GLY A 33 -12.16 16.73 -1.70
N SER A 34 -11.72 15.88 -0.79
CA SER A 34 -12.55 15.36 0.29
C SER A 34 -12.59 16.35 1.45
N ARG A 35 -13.81 16.68 1.89
CA ARG A 35 -13.99 17.61 3.02
C ARG A 35 -14.14 16.90 4.35
N ASP A 36 -14.35 15.60 4.36
CA ASP A 36 -14.61 14.81 5.56
C ASP A 36 -13.40 13.97 5.99
N GLY A 37 -12.28 14.05 5.25
CA GLY A 37 -11.06 13.32 5.56
C GLY A 37 -11.12 11.82 5.36
N THR A 38 -12.09 11.34 4.56
CA THR A 38 -12.18 9.91 4.26
C THR A 38 -11.04 9.46 3.36
N THR A 39 -10.71 8.17 3.43
CA THR A 39 -9.66 7.56 2.62
C THR A 39 -10.21 6.63 1.55
N SER A 40 -11.50 6.34 1.58
CA SER A 40 -12.18 5.50 0.60
C SER A 40 -12.74 6.35 -0.53
N GLU A 41 -12.19 6.20 -1.74
CA GLU A 41 -12.49 7.10 -2.86
C GLU A 41 -13.89 6.96 -3.44
N ARG A 42 -14.53 5.82 -3.24
CA ARG A 42 -15.89 5.56 -3.74
C ARG A 42 -16.84 5.11 -2.63
N GLY A 43 -16.61 5.58 -1.40
CA GLY A 43 -17.44 5.22 -0.25
C GLY A 43 -17.27 3.75 0.13
N GLU A 44 -18.35 3.10 0.56
CA GLU A 44 -18.27 1.72 1.05
C GLU A 44 -17.79 0.71 0.00
N SER A 45 -18.02 0.97 -1.29
CA SER A 45 -17.60 0.06 -2.36
C SER A 45 -16.08 -0.07 -2.48
N THR A 46 -15.32 0.89 -1.95
CA THR A 46 -13.86 0.92 -2.01
C THR A 46 -13.21 0.99 -0.63
N SER A 47 -13.98 0.75 0.43
CA SER A 47 -13.48 0.88 1.80
C SER A 47 -12.54 -0.25 2.23
N GLU A 48 -12.67 -1.43 1.63
CA GLU A 48 -11.85 -2.58 1.96
C GLU A 48 -10.57 -2.62 1.12
N VAL A 49 -9.41 -2.60 1.77
CA VAL A 49 -8.10 -2.64 1.12
C VAL A 49 -7.69 -4.09 0.90
N HIS A 50 -7.24 -4.39 -0.31
CA HIS A 50 -6.68 -5.69 -0.64
C HIS A 50 -5.25 -5.54 -1.13
N ILE A 51 -4.34 -6.31 -0.56
CA ILE A 51 -2.98 -6.47 -1.07
C ILE A 51 -2.86 -7.90 -1.55
N ARG A 52 -2.80 -8.08 -2.86
CA ARG A 52 -2.81 -9.39 -3.51
C ARG A 52 -1.54 -9.57 -4.33
N GLY A 53 -1.25 -10.81 -4.67
CA GLY A 53 -0.09 -11.09 -5.46
C GLY A 53 -0.15 -12.42 -6.19
N MET A 54 0.90 -12.66 -6.94
CA MET A 54 1.14 -13.94 -7.60
C MET A 54 2.49 -14.48 -7.18
N TYR A 55 2.53 -15.78 -6.89
CA TYR A 55 3.76 -16.46 -6.46
C TYR A 55 4.26 -17.35 -7.59
N ASP A 56 5.58 -17.53 -7.69
CA ASP A 56 6.15 -18.51 -8.58
C ASP A 56 6.00 -19.93 -8.00
N LYS A 57 6.47 -20.94 -8.75
CA LYS A 57 6.38 -22.33 -8.33
C LYS A 57 7.18 -22.64 -7.06
N ASN A 58 8.12 -21.78 -6.68
CA ASN A 58 8.94 -21.93 -5.48
C ASN A 58 8.42 -21.13 -4.28
N GLY A 59 7.26 -20.48 -4.44
CA GLY A 59 6.66 -19.67 -3.38
C GLY A 59 7.21 -18.26 -3.27
N ARG A 60 8.04 -17.81 -4.24
CA ARG A 60 8.53 -16.42 -4.26
C ARG A 60 7.45 -15.49 -4.83
N LEU A 61 7.20 -14.40 -4.15
CA LEU A 61 6.25 -13.39 -4.63
C LEU A 61 6.82 -12.67 -5.85
N MET A 62 6.09 -12.69 -6.95
CA MET A 62 6.50 -12.09 -8.23
C MET A 62 5.78 -10.77 -8.52
N VAL A 63 4.53 -10.66 -8.10
CA VAL A 63 3.67 -9.52 -8.39
C VAL A 63 2.95 -9.10 -7.13
N VAL A 64 2.90 -7.80 -6.88
CA VAL A 64 2.11 -7.21 -5.78
C VAL A 64 1.09 -6.26 -6.41
N MET A 65 -0.16 -6.42 -6.02
CA MET A 65 -1.25 -5.55 -6.44
C MET A 65 -1.90 -4.91 -5.23
N THR A 66 -2.03 -3.59 -5.26
CA THR A 66 -2.73 -2.83 -4.23
C THR A 66 -4.09 -2.41 -4.76
N HIS A 67 -5.14 -2.76 -4.03
CA HIS A 67 -6.52 -2.50 -4.41
C HIS A 67 -7.20 -1.63 -3.36
N ASN A 68 -7.87 -0.57 -3.81
CA ASN A 68 -8.50 0.43 -2.95
C ASN A 68 -7.51 1.20 -2.06
N THR A 69 -6.25 1.26 -2.48
CA THR A 69 -5.21 2.03 -1.79
C THR A 69 -4.19 2.51 -2.82
N ASP A 70 -3.86 3.79 -2.80
CA ASP A 70 -2.94 4.40 -3.77
C ASP A 70 -1.55 4.61 -3.14
N ILE A 71 -0.85 3.50 -2.97
CA ILE A 71 0.48 3.51 -2.37
C ILE A 71 1.46 4.35 -3.19
N ALA A 72 1.35 4.30 -4.53
CA ALA A 72 2.24 5.06 -5.42
C ALA A 72 2.10 6.57 -5.24
N ASP A 73 0.88 7.09 -5.07
CA ASP A 73 0.68 8.52 -4.82
C ASP A 73 1.37 8.97 -3.53
N GLY A 74 1.39 8.13 -2.52
CA GLY A 74 2.12 8.41 -1.29
C GLY A 74 3.62 8.62 -1.52
N TRP A 75 4.20 7.98 -2.53
CA TRP A 75 5.60 8.18 -2.91
C TRP A 75 5.79 9.38 -3.82
N GLU A 76 4.97 9.48 -4.87
CA GLU A 76 5.14 10.45 -5.95
C GLU A 76 4.75 11.87 -5.53
N LYS A 77 3.76 11.99 -4.66
CA LYS A 77 3.13 13.25 -4.30
C LYS A 77 3.53 13.75 -2.90
N GLU A 78 4.63 13.28 -2.39
CA GLU A 78 5.08 13.59 -1.03
C GLU A 78 5.28 15.07 -0.74
N ARG A 79 5.64 15.85 -1.75
CA ARG A 79 5.94 17.28 -1.60
C ARG A 79 4.77 18.22 -1.89
N GLU A 80 3.66 17.69 -2.38
CA GLU A 80 2.54 18.52 -2.82
C GLU A 80 1.64 18.95 -1.67
N ASP A 81 1.61 18.19 -0.57
CA ASP A 81 0.73 18.45 0.55
C ASP A 81 1.36 17.91 1.84
N HIS A 82 1.63 18.81 2.80
CA HIS A 82 2.32 18.42 4.03
C HIS A 82 1.50 17.44 4.88
N ASP A 83 0.19 17.66 5.00
CA ASP A 83 -0.69 16.76 5.77
C ASP A 83 -0.75 15.38 5.11
N TYR A 84 -0.84 15.33 3.79
CA TYR A 84 -0.80 14.08 3.04
C TYR A 84 0.53 13.35 3.27
N PHE A 85 1.64 14.06 3.22
CA PHE A 85 2.97 13.51 3.48
C PHE A 85 3.04 12.87 4.88
N GLU A 86 2.63 13.61 5.91
CA GLU A 86 2.68 13.13 7.29
C GLU A 86 1.77 11.92 7.54
N ARG A 87 0.57 11.94 6.98
CA ARG A 87 -0.43 10.90 7.25
C ARG A 87 -0.28 9.66 6.38
N PHE A 88 0.13 9.80 5.15
CA PHE A 88 0.12 8.70 4.19
C PHE A 88 1.50 8.31 3.68
N ALA A 89 2.34 9.26 3.32
CA ALA A 89 3.67 8.93 2.81
C ALA A 89 4.54 8.29 3.88
N VAL A 90 4.78 9.00 4.97
CA VAL A 90 5.70 8.56 6.03
C VAL A 90 5.19 7.31 6.75
N LYS A 91 3.90 7.28 7.08
CA LYS A 91 3.35 6.23 7.95
C LYS A 91 2.91 4.97 7.21
N LYS A 92 2.59 5.07 5.92
CA LYS A 92 1.95 3.98 5.17
C LYS A 92 2.70 3.61 3.90
N SER A 93 2.87 4.57 2.99
CA SER A 93 3.43 4.28 1.66
C SER A 93 4.91 3.93 1.69
N TYR A 94 5.71 4.67 2.40
CA TYR A 94 7.15 4.40 2.49
C TYR A 94 7.44 3.05 3.15
N PRO A 95 6.86 2.71 4.31
CA PRO A 95 7.13 1.42 4.93
C PRO A 95 6.84 0.23 4.02
N LEU A 96 5.68 0.23 3.37
CA LEU A 96 5.33 -0.86 2.46
C LEU A 96 6.23 -0.86 1.21
N GLY A 97 6.48 0.29 0.63
CA GLY A 97 7.33 0.41 -0.56
C GLY A 97 8.75 -0.07 -0.31
N ILE A 98 9.35 0.35 0.79
CA ILE A 98 10.71 -0.10 1.16
C ILE A 98 10.72 -1.61 1.38
N ASN A 99 9.73 -2.15 2.07
CA ASN A 99 9.63 -3.59 2.27
C ASN A 99 9.54 -4.37 0.95
N ILE A 100 8.73 -3.88 0.00
CA ILE A 100 8.59 -4.53 -1.31
C ILE A 100 9.91 -4.55 -2.06
N VAL A 101 10.62 -3.41 -2.10
CA VAL A 101 11.91 -3.31 -2.79
C VAL A 101 12.95 -4.23 -2.14
N VAL A 102 13.05 -4.22 -0.81
CA VAL A 102 14.00 -5.08 -0.11
C VAL A 102 13.67 -6.56 -0.33
N TYR A 103 12.40 -6.92 -0.29
CA TYR A 103 11.99 -8.30 -0.62
C TYR A 103 12.44 -8.69 -2.04
N ALA A 104 12.21 -7.83 -3.02
CA ALA A 104 12.61 -8.09 -4.40
C ALA A 104 14.12 -8.28 -4.56
N LEU A 105 14.92 -7.57 -3.77
CA LEU A 105 16.38 -7.66 -3.83
C LEU A 105 16.95 -8.85 -3.07
N THR A 106 16.22 -9.41 -2.11
CA THR A 106 16.74 -10.44 -1.20
C THR A 106 16.10 -11.83 -1.35
N HIS A 107 15.08 -11.94 -2.17
CA HIS A 107 14.36 -13.22 -2.39
C HIS A 107 14.32 -13.63 -3.89
#